data_49a6348feeaa4a1aab20b5b22f94b795
#
_entry.id   49a6348feeaa4a1aab20b5b22f94b795
#
_cell.length_a   1.000
_cell.length_b   1.000
_cell.length_c   1.000
_cell.angle_alpha   90.00
_cell.angle_beta   90.00
_cell.angle_gamma   90.00
#
_symmetry.space_group_name_H-M   'P 1'
#
loop_
_entity.id
_entity.type
_entity.pdbx_description
1 polymer ?
#
loop_
_entity_poly.entity_id
_entity_poly.type
_entity_poly.pdbx_seq_one_letter_code
_entity_poly.pdbx_strand_id
1 'polypeptide(L)'
;CETKAFDLEQSRQILTKAGSLGFPLKIHADEFDNLGGAALAAELGAASADHLVKTSDADIQALAKSNTVAVALPCTPFGLAEKDYTPAKKIIEADALFALATDCNPGTSWNESMQFVIALACRYMKLTPAQAIAASTINSAHAIRRSDSIGSIEVGKQADMLILTVSDYRQVGYRYGTNLVKQVIKRGRVYSVDVGYYQTA
;
A
#
# COMPACT_ATOMS: atom_id res chain seq x y z
N CYS A 1 -13.24 -6.07 8.40
CA CYS A 1 -13.33 -7.04 9.50
C CYS A 1 -12.49 -6.49 10.66
N GLU A 2 -13.16 -5.92 11.68
CA GLU A 2 -12.48 -5.23 12.77
C GLU A 2 -13.36 -5.20 14.02
N THR A 3 -12.72 -5.28 15.19
CA THR A 3 -13.36 -5.11 16.50
C THR A 3 -14.16 -3.82 16.54
N LYS A 4 -15.33 -3.71 16.98
CA LYS A 4 -16.24 -2.53 16.99
C LYS A 4 -16.80 -2.11 15.62
N ALA A 5 -16.53 -2.87 14.55
CA ALA A 5 -17.16 -2.65 13.24
C ALA A 5 -17.91 -3.91 12.81
N PHE A 6 -17.36 -4.68 11.88
CA PHE A 6 -17.91 -5.95 11.43
C PHE A 6 -17.03 -7.11 11.90
N ASP A 7 -17.63 -8.11 12.53
CA ASP A 7 -16.95 -9.34 12.87
C ASP A 7 -16.63 -10.20 11.63
N LEU A 8 -15.97 -11.33 11.83
CA LEU A 8 -15.55 -12.21 10.74
C LEU A 8 -16.73 -12.77 9.95
N GLU A 9 -17.82 -13.16 10.64
CA GLU A 9 -19.00 -13.75 9.99
C GLU A 9 -19.79 -12.71 9.19
N GLN A 10 -20.00 -11.52 9.75
CA GLN A 10 -20.64 -10.40 9.04
C GLN A 10 -19.81 -9.99 7.81
N SER A 11 -18.48 -9.90 7.96
CA SER A 11 -17.57 -9.59 6.85
C SER A 11 -17.67 -10.66 5.75
N ARG A 12 -17.72 -11.93 6.11
CA ARG A 12 -17.89 -13.04 5.19
C ARG A 12 -19.19 -12.92 4.40
N GLN A 13 -20.29 -12.68 5.08
CA GLN A 13 -21.61 -12.56 4.45
C GLN A 13 -21.65 -11.41 3.45
N ILE A 14 -21.13 -10.22 3.84
CA ILE A 14 -21.08 -9.03 2.99
C ILE A 14 -20.22 -9.29 1.75
N LEU A 15 -19.00 -9.79 1.94
CA LEU A 15 -18.07 -10.01 0.84
C LEU A 15 -18.51 -11.12 -0.09
N THR A 16 -19.06 -12.23 0.44
CA THR A 16 -19.63 -13.30 -0.37
C THR A 16 -20.78 -12.78 -1.24
N LYS A 17 -21.67 -11.96 -0.65
CA LYS A 17 -22.76 -11.34 -1.42
C LYS A 17 -22.23 -10.38 -2.49
N ALA A 18 -21.25 -9.55 -2.16
CA ALA A 18 -20.61 -8.64 -3.13
C ALA A 18 -19.96 -9.42 -4.29
N GLY A 19 -19.22 -10.49 -3.99
CA GLY A 19 -18.60 -11.37 -4.99
C GLY A 19 -19.66 -12.03 -5.89
N SER A 20 -20.78 -12.49 -5.34
CA SER A 20 -21.89 -13.08 -6.13
C SER A 20 -22.54 -12.08 -7.09
N LEU A 21 -22.38 -10.80 -6.85
CA LEU A 21 -22.86 -9.70 -7.72
C LEU A 21 -21.77 -9.21 -8.70
N GLY A 22 -20.60 -9.86 -8.72
CA GLY A 22 -19.49 -9.54 -9.62
C GLY A 22 -18.61 -8.38 -9.17
N PHE A 23 -18.72 -7.90 -7.93
CA PHE A 23 -17.84 -6.86 -7.43
C PHE A 23 -16.46 -7.43 -7.07
N PRO A 24 -15.35 -6.75 -7.45
CA PRO A 24 -14.03 -7.06 -6.90
C PRO A 24 -14.01 -6.77 -5.41
N LEU A 25 -13.43 -7.70 -4.64
CA LEU A 25 -13.42 -7.61 -3.17
C LEU A 25 -12.16 -6.93 -2.67
N LYS A 26 -12.30 -6.17 -1.60
CA LYS A 26 -11.22 -5.63 -0.76
C LYS A 26 -11.72 -5.61 0.68
N ILE A 27 -10.81 -5.74 1.64
CA ILE A 27 -11.18 -5.76 3.05
C ILE A 27 -10.18 -4.96 3.89
N HIS A 28 -10.69 -4.07 4.74
CA HIS A 28 -9.99 -3.56 5.90
C HIS A 28 -9.94 -4.65 6.96
N ALA A 29 -8.78 -5.00 7.46
CA ALA A 29 -8.61 -6.14 8.35
C ALA A 29 -7.43 -6.00 9.31
N ASP A 30 -7.62 -6.52 10.52
CA ASP A 30 -6.56 -6.76 11.50
C ASP A 30 -5.72 -5.50 11.82
N GLU A 31 -6.36 -4.33 11.89
CA GLU A 31 -5.70 -3.09 12.28
C GLU A 31 -5.46 -3.03 13.78
N PHE A 32 -6.50 -3.22 14.58
CA PHE A 32 -6.45 -3.12 16.04
C PHE A 32 -6.40 -4.49 16.72
N ASP A 33 -7.10 -5.48 16.18
CA ASP A 33 -7.14 -6.85 16.67
C ASP A 33 -7.06 -7.85 15.50
N ASN A 34 -6.50 -9.04 15.74
CA ASN A 34 -6.55 -10.12 14.76
C ASN A 34 -7.89 -10.84 14.85
N LEU A 35 -8.74 -10.67 13.85
CA LEU A 35 -10.00 -11.40 13.70
C LEU A 35 -9.97 -12.44 12.58
N GLY A 36 -8.82 -12.65 11.91
CA GLY A 36 -8.69 -13.55 10.76
C GLY A 36 -9.18 -12.94 9.45
N GLY A 37 -9.29 -11.62 9.39
CA GLY A 37 -9.74 -10.91 8.19
C GLY A 37 -8.83 -11.09 7.00
N ALA A 38 -7.52 -11.22 7.21
CA ALA A 38 -6.56 -11.50 6.17
C ALA A 38 -6.73 -12.91 5.56
N ALA A 39 -6.96 -13.93 6.40
CA ALA A 39 -7.26 -15.28 5.91
C ALA A 39 -8.58 -15.31 5.14
N LEU A 40 -9.61 -14.61 5.62
CA LEU A 40 -10.89 -14.47 4.90
C LEU A 40 -10.70 -13.81 3.53
N ALA A 41 -9.88 -12.77 3.44
CA ALA A 41 -9.56 -12.11 2.17
C ALA A 41 -8.93 -13.11 1.18
N ALA A 42 -7.96 -13.89 1.63
CA ALA A 42 -7.29 -14.92 0.83
C ALA A 42 -8.28 -16.01 0.36
N GLU A 43 -9.14 -16.49 1.25
CA GLU A 43 -10.15 -17.50 0.97
C GLU A 43 -11.15 -17.04 -0.11
N LEU A 44 -11.60 -15.79 -0.03
CA LEU A 44 -12.58 -15.22 -0.95
C LEU A 44 -11.97 -14.66 -2.24
N GLY A 45 -10.64 -14.73 -2.42
CA GLY A 45 -9.93 -14.22 -3.58
C GLY A 45 -10.04 -12.69 -3.72
N ALA A 46 -10.03 -11.98 -2.58
CA ALA A 46 -10.04 -10.53 -2.59
C ALA A 46 -8.80 -9.96 -3.30
N ALA A 47 -8.95 -8.79 -3.90
CA ALA A 47 -7.82 -8.09 -4.53
C ALA A 47 -6.78 -7.67 -3.48
N SER A 48 -7.24 -7.24 -2.30
CA SER A 48 -6.35 -6.90 -1.18
C SER A 48 -7.00 -7.12 0.18
N ALA A 49 -6.13 -7.27 1.19
CA ALA A 49 -6.42 -7.10 2.60
C ALA A 49 -5.58 -5.93 3.10
N ASP A 50 -6.22 -4.95 3.70
CA ASP A 50 -5.63 -3.64 3.99
C ASP A 50 -5.43 -3.48 5.50
N HIS A 51 -4.37 -2.78 5.96
CA HIS A 51 -3.79 -2.57 7.30
C HIS A 51 -2.91 -3.71 7.80
N LEU A 52 -3.46 -4.79 8.30
CA LEU A 52 -2.75 -6.01 8.71
C LEU A 52 -1.72 -5.81 9.83
N VAL A 53 -1.93 -4.83 10.71
CA VAL A 53 -0.99 -4.54 11.82
C VAL A 53 -0.91 -5.70 12.81
N LYS A 54 -2.04 -6.35 13.07
CA LYS A 54 -2.18 -7.46 14.02
C LYS A 54 -2.32 -8.83 13.35
N THR A 55 -2.07 -8.92 12.04
CA THR A 55 -2.19 -10.19 11.33
C THR A 55 -1.28 -11.28 11.90
N SER A 56 -1.77 -12.51 11.98
CA SER A 56 -1.02 -13.65 12.52
C SER A 56 -0.13 -14.31 11.48
N ASP A 57 0.83 -15.13 11.93
CA ASP A 57 1.66 -15.92 11.01
C ASP A 57 0.82 -16.90 10.18
N ALA A 58 -0.30 -17.42 10.72
CA ALA A 58 -1.22 -18.28 9.96
C ALA A 58 -1.94 -17.52 8.84
N ASP A 59 -2.37 -16.29 9.09
CA ASP A 59 -2.98 -15.41 8.09
C ASP A 59 -1.99 -15.03 7.00
N ILE A 60 -0.73 -14.75 7.37
CA ILE A 60 0.36 -14.49 6.41
C ILE A 60 0.55 -15.71 5.48
N GLN A 61 0.52 -16.94 6.02
CA GLN A 61 0.61 -18.14 5.21
C GLN A 61 -0.60 -18.34 4.30
N ALA A 62 -1.79 -17.90 4.70
CA ALA A 62 -2.98 -17.90 3.84
C ALA A 62 -2.83 -16.90 2.67
N LEU A 63 -2.36 -15.69 2.95
CA LEU A 63 -2.06 -14.69 1.94
C LEU A 63 -1.00 -15.18 0.94
N ALA A 64 0.10 -15.80 1.43
CA ALA A 64 1.17 -16.33 0.61
C ALA A 64 0.71 -17.42 -0.40
N LYS A 65 -0.37 -18.14 -0.09
CA LYS A 65 -0.97 -19.16 -0.96
C LYS A 65 -2.07 -18.62 -1.87
N SER A 66 -2.28 -17.32 -1.88
CA SER A 66 -3.33 -16.64 -2.64
C SER A 66 -2.77 -15.54 -3.56
N ASN A 67 -3.64 -14.96 -4.37
CA ASN A 67 -3.33 -13.75 -5.15
C ASN A 67 -3.77 -12.46 -4.45
N THR A 68 -4.18 -12.54 -3.19
CA THR A 68 -4.58 -11.38 -2.39
C THR A 68 -3.36 -10.58 -1.96
N VAL A 69 -3.36 -9.28 -2.24
CA VAL A 69 -2.25 -8.40 -1.87
C VAL A 69 -2.41 -7.92 -0.43
N ALA A 70 -1.39 -8.11 0.39
CA ALA A 70 -1.28 -7.48 1.70
C ALA A 70 -0.93 -6.00 1.52
N VAL A 71 -1.83 -5.08 1.84
CA VAL A 71 -1.59 -3.63 1.71
C VAL A 71 -1.35 -3.02 3.08
N ALA A 72 -0.14 -2.53 3.30
CA ALA A 72 0.19 -1.81 4.52
C ALA A 72 -0.04 -0.30 4.37
N LEU A 73 -0.53 0.31 5.44
CA LEU A 73 -0.95 1.70 5.53
C LEU A 73 -0.20 2.43 6.67
N PRO A 74 1.14 2.63 6.55
CA PRO A 74 1.97 3.02 7.69
C PRO A 74 1.70 4.45 8.20
N CYS A 75 0.96 5.28 7.46
CA CYS A 75 0.57 6.60 7.94
C CYS A 75 -0.49 6.54 9.02
N THR A 76 -1.33 5.51 9.07
CA THR A 76 -2.36 5.34 10.09
C THR A 76 -1.76 5.09 11.49
N PRO A 77 -0.94 4.05 11.73
CA PRO A 77 -0.29 3.89 13.02
C PRO A 77 0.63 5.07 13.37
N PHE A 78 1.26 5.73 12.39
CA PHE A 78 2.02 6.95 12.63
C PHE A 78 1.12 8.08 13.14
N GLY A 79 -0.02 8.34 12.49
CA GLY A 79 -0.97 9.38 12.87
C GLY A 79 -1.62 9.15 14.24
N LEU A 80 -1.81 7.88 14.61
CA LEU A 80 -2.31 7.46 15.92
C LEU A 80 -1.22 7.36 17.01
N ALA A 81 0.05 7.62 16.67
CA ALA A 81 1.21 7.45 17.54
C ALA A 81 1.36 6.00 18.09
N GLU A 82 0.92 5.02 17.30
CA GLU A 82 1.03 3.60 17.64
C GLU A 82 2.48 3.09 17.47
N LYS A 83 2.79 2.03 18.22
CA LYS A 83 4.13 1.43 18.17
C LYS A 83 4.24 0.33 17.13
N ASP A 84 3.13 -0.36 16.86
CA ASP A 84 3.09 -1.53 15.99
C ASP A 84 2.77 -1.12 14.55
N TYR A 85 3.43 -1.77 13.62
CA TYR A 85 3.25 -1.63 12.18
C TYR A 85 3.05 -3.00 11.54
N THR A 86 2.42 -3.02 10.39
CA THR A 86 2.27 -4.24 9.59
C THR A 86 3.60 -5.00 9.50
N PRO A 87 3.64 -6.33 9.76
CA PRO A 87 4.86 -7.13 9.78
C PRO A 87 5.38 -7.41 8.36
N ALA A 88 5.73 -6.36 7.61
CA ALA A 88 6.06 -6.41 6.19
C ALA A 88 7.17 -7.40 5.85
N LYS A 89 8.20 -7.52 6.69
CA LYS A 89 9.28 -8.49 6.46
C LYS A 89 8.76 -9.93 6.45
N LYS A 90 7.95 -10.30 7.44
CA LYS A 90 7.36 -11.65 7.51
C LYS A 90 6.48 -11.95 6.30
N ILE A 91 5.70 -10.95 5.86
CA ILE A 91 4.81 -11.07 4.70
C ILE A 91 5.64 -11.31 3.43
N ILE A 92 6.70 -10.53 3.21
CA ILE A 92 7.59 -10.67 2.05
C ILE A 92 8.41 -11.97 2.12
N GLU A 93 8.91 -12.34 3.29
CA GLU A 93 9.67 -13.60 3.50
C GLU A 93 8.81 -14.84 3.30
N ALA A 94 7.50 -14.74 3.45
CA ALA A 94 6.53 -15.79 3.14
C ALA A 94 6.12 -15.83 1.64
N ASP A 95 6.74 -15.00 0.79
CA ASP A 95 6.40 -14.83 -0.65
C ASP A 95 4.95 -14.32 -0.88
N ALA A 96 4.32 -13.69 0.10
CA ALA A 96 3.05 -13.02 -0.09
C ALA A 96 3.22 -11.69 -0.84
N LEU A 97 2.26 -11.38 -1.70
CA LEU A 97 2.22 -10.09 -2.41
C LEU A 97 2.03 -8.96 -1.42
N PHE A 98 2.91 -7.96 -1.47
CA PHE A 98 2.94 -6.85 -0.52
C PHE A 98 2.93 -5.50 -1.22
N ALA A 99 2.06 -4.58 -0.77
CA ALA A 99 1.94 -3.23 -1.31
C ALA A 99 1.82 -2.17 -0.20
N LEU A 100 1.94 -0.91 -0.59
CA LEU A 100 1.82 0.27 0.27
C LEU A 100 0.76 1.23 -0.27
N ALA A 101 0.02 1.88 0.62
CA ALA A 101 -0.88 2.97 0.27
C ALA A 101 -0.92 4.05 1.38
N THR A 102 -1.56 5.19 1.11
CA THR A 102 -1.61 6.33 2.02
C THR A 102 -2.66 6.18 3.10
N ASP A 103 -3.76 5.50 2.79
CA ASP A 103 -4.98 5.55 3.59
C ASP A 103 -5.44 7.00 3.87
N CYS A 104 -5.34 7.85 2.85
CA CYS A 104 -5.63 9.29 3.02
C CYS A 104 -7.08 9.52 3.44
N ASN A 105 -7.26 9.87 4.71
CA ASN A 105 -8.56 10.15 5.31
C ASN A 105 -8.43 11.20 6.43
N PRO A 106 -9.49 11.96 6.75
CA PRO A 106 -9.43 13.01 7.78
C PRO A 106 -9.41 12.48 9.22
N GLY A 107 -9.61 11.17 9.43
CA GLY A 107 -9.67 10.56 10.77
C GLY A 107 -8.29 10.26 11.34
N THR A 108 -7.50 9.46 10.65
CA THR A 108 -6.26 8.88 11.18
C THR A 108 -5.03 9.15 10.31
N SER A 109 -5.21 9.47 9.02
CA SER A 109 -4.11 9.57 8.07
C SER A 109 -4.34 10.67 7.03
N TRP A 110 -4.31 11.93 7.45
CA TRP A 110 -4.45 13.04 6.50
C TRP A 110 -3.12 13.29 5.77
N ASN A 111 -2.75 12.36 4.91
CA ASN A 111 -1.50 12.38 4.16
C ASN A 111 -1.68 11.82 2.74
N GLU A 112 -1.39 12.63 1.72
CA GLU A 112 -1.41 12.24 0.31
C GLU A 112 -0.03 11.83 -0.22
N SER A 113 1.04 11.99 0.60
CA SER A 113 2.41 11.83 0.16
C SER A 113 2.87 10.36 0.18
N MET A 114 2.91 9.71 -0.98
CA MET A 114 3.55 8.40 -1.11
C MET A 114 5.04 8.42 -0.79
N GLN A 115 5.75 9.55 -0.95
CA GLN A 115 7.15 9.69 -0.53
C GLN A 115 7.28 9.53 0.99
N PHE A 116 6.32 10.06 1.76
CA PHE A 116 6.28 9.90 3.21
C PHE A 116 5.93 8.45 3.60
N VAL A 117 4.97 7.82 2.92
CA VAL A 117 4.65 6.39 3.10
C VAL A 117 5.90 5.51 2.90
N ILE A 118 6.66 5.74 1.82
CA ILE A 118 7.92 5.03 1.54
C ILE A 118 8.93 5.24 2.68
N ALA A 119 9.04 6.47 3.19
CA ALA A 119 9.94 6.79 4.28
C ALA A 119 9.57 6.06 5.59
N LEU A 120 8.29 5.98 5.93
CA LEU A 120 7.80 5.22 7.08
C LEU A 120 8.04 3.72 6.89
N ALA A 121 7.76 3.17 5.72
CA ALA A 121 7.99 1.77 5.41
C ALA A 121 9.48 1.38 5.57
N CYS A 122 10.40 2.23 5.12
CA CYS A 122 11.83 1.99 5.31
C CYS A 122 12.24 2.04 6.79
N ARG A 123 11.67 2.94 7.59
CA ARG A 123 12.05 3.15 9.00
C ARG A 123 11.40 2.17 9.96
N TYR A 124 10.09 2.07 9.90
CA TYR A 124 9.31 1.32 10.87
C TYR A 124 9.08 -0.13 10.45
N MET A 125 8.89 -0.37 9.14
CA MET A 125 8.64 -1.70 8.60
C MET A 125 9.91 -2.38 8.07
N LYS A 126 11.07 -1.68 8.11
CA LYS A 126 12.42 -2.17 7.75
C LYS A 126 12.54 -2.64 6.30
N LEU A 127 11.76 -2.06 5.40
CA LEU A 127 11.92 -2.31 3.97
C LEU A 127 13.18 -1.63 3.43
N THR A 128 13.80 -2.26 2.44
CA THR A 128 14.78 -1.56 1.61
C THR A 128 14.08 -0.52 0.73
N PRO A 129 14.76 0.55 0.29
CA PRO A 129 14.16 1.52 -0.63
C PRO A 129 13.61 0.88 -1.92
N ALA A 130 14.27 -0.15 -2.45
CA ALA A 130 13.79 -0.86 -3.63
C ALA A 130 12.47 -1.60 -3.36
N GLN A 131 12.37 -2.31 -2.24
CA GLN A 131 11.13 -2.97 -1.82
C GLN A 131 9.99 -1.97 -1.62
N ALA A 132 10.26 -0.85 -0.95
CA ALA A 132 9.25 0.17 -0.70
C ALA A 132 8.75 0.84 -1.99
N ILE A 133 9.64 1.08 -2.98
CA ILE A 133 9.24 1.60 -4.29
C ILE A 133 8.43 0.57 -5.07
N ALA A 134 8.86 -0.68 -5.14
CA ALA A 134 8.08 -1.74 -5.81
C ALA A 134 6.70 -1.90 -5.16
N ALA A 135 6.63 -1.89 -3.82
CA ALA A 135 5.39 -1.95 -3.06
C ALA A 135 4.47 -0.74 -3.31
N SER A 136 5.03 0.43 -3.63
CA SER A 136 4.27 1.67 -3.92
C SER A 136 3.92 1.86 -5.39
N THR A 137 4.35 0.97 -6.29
CA THR A 137 4.17 1.10 -7.74
C THR A 137 3.51 -0.14 -8.32
N ILE A 138 4.29 -1.11 -8.80
CA ILE A 138 3.75 -2.29 -9.48
C ILE A 138 2.87 -3.15 -8.55
N ASN A 139 3.26 -3.33 -7.29
CA ASN A 139 2.47 -4.13 -6.36
C ASN A 139 1.17 -3.41 -5.96
N SER A 140 1.21 -2.08 -5.77
CA SER A 140 -0.02 -1.29 -5.56
C SER A 140 -0.94 -1.32 -6.78
N ALA A 141 -0.39 -1.32 -7.99
CA ALA A 141 -1.17 -1.51 -9.20
C ALA A 141 -1.84 -2.90 -9.24
N HIS A 142 -1.14 -3.92 -8.74
CA HIS A 142 -1.70 -5.27 -8.61
C HIS A 142 -2.86 -5.31 -7.59
N ALA A 143 -2.71 -4.65 -6.44
CA ALA A 143 -3.75 -4.56 -5.40
C ALA A 143 -5.06 -3.91 -5.88
N ILE A 144 -5.02 -3.16 -6.97
CA ILE A 144 -6.21 -2.57 -7.63
C ILE A 144 -6.52 -3.22 -8.98
N ARG A 145 -5.91 -4.38 -9.28
CA ARG A 145 -6.08 -5.15 -10.53
C ARG A 145 -5.79 -4.34 -11.78
N ARG A 146 -4.73 -3.53 -11.76
CA ARG A 146 -4.31 -2.66 -12.87
C ARG A 146 -2.84 -2.84 -13.27
N SER A 147 -2.16 -3.86 -12.77
CA SER A 147 -0.74 -4.12 -13.05
C SER A 147 -0.42 -4.33 -14.54
N ASP A 148 -1.39 -4.76 -15.33
CA ASP A 148 -1.22 -4.90 -16.78
C ASP A 148 -1.15 -3.56 -17.53
N SER A 149 -1.65 -2.49 -16.91
CA SER A 149 -1.76 -1.16 -17.56
C SER A 149 -0.94 -0.06 -16.91
N ILE A 150 -0.56 -0.20 -15.63
CA ILE A 150 0.18 0.80 -14.86
C ILE A 150 1.14 0.14 -13.86
N GLY A 151 1.95 0.93 -13.17
CA GLY A 151 2.79 0.52 -12.04
C GLY A 151 4.23 0.18 -12.39
N SER A 152 4.57 0.06 -13.68
CA SER A 152 5.93 -0.13 -14.15
C SER A 152 6.14 0.59 -15.50
N ILE A 153 7.40 0.83 -15.84
CA ILE A 153 7.80 1.42 -17.12
C ILE A 153 8.07 0.28 -18.11
N GLU A 154 7.05 -0.09 -18.85
CA GLU A 154 7.08 -1.18 -19.83
C GLU A 154 6.34 -0.79 -21.10
N VAL A 155 6.76 -1.38 -22.24
CA VAL A 155 6.07 -1.18 -23.51
C VAL A 155 4.62 -1.68 -23.42
N GLY A 156 3.69 -0.87 -23.85
CA GLY A 156 2.25 -1.18 -23.79
C GLY A 156 1.53 -0.67 -22.55
N LYS A 157 2.26 -0.29 -21.49
CA LYS A 157 1.65 0.33 -20.31
C LYS A 157 1.49 1.83 -20.45
N GLN A 158 0.58 2.39 -19.69
CA GLN A 158 0.31 3.82 -19.64
C GLN A 158 1.55 4.57 -19.15
N ALA A 159 1.95 5.60 -19.89
CA ALA A 159 3.10 6.42 -19.53
C ALA A 159 2.77 7.36 -18.34
N ASP A 160 2.78 6.78 -17.14
CA ASP A 160 2.65 7.46 -15.86
C ASP A 160 3.98 7.37 -15.12
N MET A 161 4.71 8.48 -15.02
CA MET A 161 6.07 8.52 -14.50
C MET A 161 6.31 9.77 -13.68
N LEU A 162 7.27 9.70 -12.77
CA LEU A 162 7.79 10.85 -12.02
C LEU A 162 9.26 11.07 -12.40
N ILE A 163 9.64 12.33 -12.64
CA ILE A 163 11.03 12.75 -12.70
C ILE A 163 11.34 13.42 -11.37
N LEU A 164 12.39 12.92 -10.70
CA LEU A 164 12.79 13.40 -9.39
C LEU A 164 13.93 14.41 -9.49
N THR A 165 14.09 15.27 -8.48
CA THR A 165 15.19 16.24 -8.33
C THR A 165 16.49 15.59 -7.84
N VAL A 166 16.49 14.30 -7.58
CA VAL A 166 17.62 13.54 -7.03
C VAL A 166 18.10 12.50 -8.03
N SER A 167 19.40 12.20 -8.00
CA SER A 167 20.05 11.23 -8.89
C SER A 167 19.97 9.79 -8.40
N ASP A 168 19.54 9.57 -7.15
CA ASP A 168 19.48 8.26 -6.53
C ASP A 168 18.11 8.05 -5.91
N TYR A 169 17.39 7.02 -6.37
CA TYR A 169 16.03 6.67 -5.90
C TYR A 169 15.97 6.38 -4.39
N ARG A 170 17.08 5.95 -3.78
CA ARG A 170 17.16 5.68 -2.34
C ARG A 170 16.88 6.93 -1.50
N GLN A 171 17.08 8.10 -2.07
CA GLN A 171 16.81 9.38 -1.39
C GLN A 171 15.30 9.59 -1.14
N VAL A 172 14.41 8.94 -1.90
CA VAL A 172 12.95 9.04 -1.67
C VAL A 172 12.58 8.58 -0.26
N GLY A 173 13.13 7.45 0.18
CA GLY A 173 12.92 6.96 1.55
C GLY A 173 13.72 7.71 2.62
N TYR A 174 14.74 8.49 2.24
CA TYR A 174 15.61 9.20 3.18
C TYR A 174 15.18 10.64 3.45
N ARG A 175 14.86 11.41 2.40
CA ARG A 175 14.47 12.83 2.47
C ARG A 175 12.97 13.02 2.62
N TYR A 176 12.43 12.59 3.74
CA TYR A 176 10.98 12.52 4.00
C TYR A 176 10.29 13.88 4.21
N GLY A 177 11.02 14.94 4.43
CA GLY A 177 10.48 16.29 4.74
C GLY A 177 10.35 17.22 3.53
N THR A 178 10.56 16.73 2.30
CA THR A 178 10.52 17.57 1.09
C THR A 178 9.93 16.80 -0.08
N ASN A 179 9.27 17.51 -0.99
CA ASN A 179 8.81 16.93 -2.24
C ASN A 179 10.00 16.85 -3.23
N LEU A 180 10.32 15.63 -3.65
CA LEU A 180 11.39 15.35 -4.60
C LEU A 180 10.91 15.27 -6.05
N VAL A 181 9.62 15.44 -6.31
CA VAL A 181 9.07 15.37 -7.67
C VAL A 181 9.34 16.68 -8.40
N LYS A 182 10.08 16.61 -9.51
CA LYS A 182 10.35 17.73 -10.41
C LYS A 182 9.28 17.84 -11.50
N GLN A 183 8.88 16.72 -12.07
CA GLN A 183 7.87 16.66 -13.12
C GLN A 183 7.01 15.41 -12.95
N VAL A 184 5.73 15.53 -13.29
CA VAL A 184 4.79 14.42 -13.41
C VAL A 184 4.50 14.19 -14.87
N ILE A 185 4.65 12.98 -15.35
CA ILE A 185 4.18 12.54 -16.66
C ILE A 185 2.94 11.70 -16.42
N LYS A 186 1.80 12.15 -16.92
CA LYS A 186 0.51 11.47 -16.78
C LYS A 186 -0.08 11.20 -18.17
N ARG A 187 -0.25 9.91 -18.50
CA ARG A 187 -0.73 9.48 -19.83
C ARG A 187 0.10 10.10 -20.96
N GLY A 188 1.42 10.16 -20.79
CA GLY A 188 2.35 10.76 -21.75
C GLY A 188 2.38 12.29 -21.78
N ARG A 189 1.57 13.00 -21.00
CA ARG A 189 1.60 14.46 -20.88
C ARG A 189 2.46 14.88 -19.70
N VAL A 190 3.33 15.87 -19.95
CA VAL A 190 4.23 16.41 -18.93
C VAL A 190 3.56 17.56 -18.18
N TYR A 191 3.61 17.50 -16.86
CA TYR A 191 3.20 18.56 -15.96
C TYR A 191 4.40 18.95 -15.09
N SER A 192 4.76 20.23 -15.11
CA SER A 192 5.77 20.77 -14.18
C SER A 192 5.13 20.93 -12.81
N VAL A 193 5.85 20.46 -11.78
CA VAL A 193 5.51 20.76 -10.39
C VAL A 193 6.19 22.06 -10.05
N ASP A 194 5.44 23.12 -9.75
CA ASP A 194 5.98 24.35 -9.21
C ASP A 194 6.44 24.08 -7.77
N VAL A 195 7.68 23.65 -7.64
CA VAL A 195 8.34 23.52 -6.34
C VAL A 195 8.79 24.92 -5.92
N GLY A 196 7.85 25.68 -5.40
CA GLY A 196 8.02 27.09 -5.03
C GLY A 196 9.05 27.40 -3.94
N TYR A 197 10.16 26.67 -3.86
CA TYR A 197 11.31 26.98 -3.01
C TYR A 197 12.61 26.44 -3.63
N TYR A 198 13.58 27.34 -3.73
CA TYR A 198 14.98 27.20 -4.17
C TYR A 198 15.22 27.37 -5.67
N GLN A 199 14.97 28.57 -6.19
CA GLN A 199 15.94 29.15 -7.11
C GLN A 199 17.12 29.64 -6.24
N THR A 200 18.19 28.85 -6.16
CA THR A 200 19.47 29.38 -5.76
C THR A 200 20.04 30.15 -6.94
N ALA A 201 20.27 31.44 -6.73
CA ALA A 201 20.99 32.30 -7.63
C ALA A 201 22.43 31.77 -7.87
#